data_78429cb4d84508e45a11188d87692f5d
#
_entry.id   78429cb4d84508e45a11188d87692f5d
#
_cell.length_a   1.000
_cell.length_b   1.000
_cell.length_c   1.000
_cell.angle_alpha   90.00
_cell.angle_beta   90.00
_cell.angle_gamma   90.00
#
_symmetry.space_group_name_H-M   'P 1'
#
loop_
_entity.id
_entity.type
_entity.pdbx_description
1 polymer ?
#
loop_
_entity_poly.entity_id
_entity_poly.type
_entity_poly.pdbx_seq_one_letter_code
_entity_poly.pdbx_strand_id
1 'polypeptide(L)'
;SFDEDKLRAGLQRALEKRPVSIEKIEDDISEIKHFLQVTGEREIPSKTIGEEVMRQLRELDAVAYVRFASVYRSFEDISEFQAELNKLNADQGDSTD
;
A
#
# COMPACT_ATOMS: atom_id res chain seq x y z
N SER A 1 -0.46 9.94 -15.95
CA SER A 1 -1.67 10.30 -15.25
C SER A 1 -2.15 9.12 -14.40
N PHE A 2 -3.01 9.43 -13.47
CA PHE A 2 -3.51 8.45 -12.52
C PHE A 2 -4.48 7.48 -13.23
N ASP A 3 -4.25 6.19 -13.03
CA ASP A 3 -5.09 5.16 -13.62
C ASP A 3 -5.78 4.38 -12.49
N GLU A 4 -7.04 4.69 -12.28
CA GLU A 4 -7.79 4.09 -11.18
C GLU A 4 -7.95 2.58 -11.35
N ASP A 5 -8.10 2.12 -12.58
CA ASP A 5 -8.27 0.69 -12.82
C ASP A 5 -7.01 -0.09 -12.46
N LYS A 6 -5.85 0.47 -12.77
CA LYS A 6 -4.60 -0.17 -12.38
C LYS A 6 -4.44 -0.19 -10.87
N LEU A 7 -4.82 0.90 -10.23
CA LEU A 7 -4.76 0.97 -8.77
C LEU A 7 -5.64 -0.11 -8.15
N ARG A 8 -6.88 -0.20 -8.63
CA ARG A 8 -7.82 -1.19 -8.08
C ARG A 8 -7.28 -2.60 -8.28
N ALA A 9 -6.76 -2.90 -9.47
CA ALA A 9 -6.23 -4.22 -9.75
C ALA A 9 -5.04 -4.54 -8.83
N GLY A 10 -4.18 -3.57 -8.61
CA GLY A 10 -3.04 -3.77 -7.72
C GLY A 10 -3.46 -4.04 -6.30
N LEU A 11 -4.43 -3.27 -5.81
CA LEU A 11 -4.93 -3.47 -4.45
C LEU A 11 -5.62 -4.82 -4.31
N GLN A 12 -6.42 -5.20 -5.28
CA GLN A 12 -7.12 -6.49 -5.23
C GLN A 12 -6.13 -7.64 -5.22
N ARG A 13 -5.07 -7.52 -6.01
CA ARG A 13 -4.05 -8.56 -6.04
C ARG A 13 -3.33 -8.66 -4.70
N ALA A 14 -2.96 -7.52 -4.12
CA ALA A 14 -2.26 -7.51 -2.84
C ALA A 14 -3.12 -8.05 -1.72
N LEU A 15 -4.43 -7.82 -1.80
CA LEU A 15 -5.35 -8.23 -0.75
C LEU A 15 -6.00 -9.58 -1.00
N GLU A 16 -5.53 -10.30 -2.02
CA GLU A 16 -6.10 -11.60 -2.37
C GLU A 16 -6.03 -12.54 -1.18
N LYS A 17 -7.16 -13.14 -0.85
CA LYS A 17 -7.27 -14.08 0.27
C LYS A 17 -7.00 -13.45 1.63
N ARG A 18 -7.09 -12.13 1.70
CA ARG A 18 -7.01 -11.45 2.98
C ARG A 18 -8.42 -11.08 3.43
N PRO A 19 -8.65 -11.01 4.75
CA PRO A 19 -10.00 -10.73 5.27
C PRO A 19 -10.33 -9.25 5.20
N VAL A 20 -10.37 -8.71 3.99
CA VAL A 20 -10.68 -7.31 3.74
C VAL A 20 -11.81 -7.25 2.73
N SER A 21 -12.86 -6.54 3.08
CA SER A 21 -14.04 -6.47 2.23
C SER A 21 -13.81 -5.61 1.01
N ILE A 22 -14.62 -5.84 -0.01
CA ILE A 22 -14.59 -5.02 -1.22
C ILE A 22 -14.92 -3.57 -0.87
N GLU A 23 -15.83 -3.38 0.08
CA GLU A 23 -16.20 -2.03 0.49
C GLU A 23 -15.01 -1.29 1.08
N LYS A 24 -14.20 -1.99 1.87
CA LYS A 24 -13.03 -1.35 2.47
C LYS A 24 -12.01 -1.00 1.38
N ILE A 25 -11.86 -1.86 0.38
CA ILE A 25 -10.97 -1.58 -0.73
C ILE A 25 -11.42 -0.32 -1.46
N GLU A 26 -12.72 -0.19 -1.73
CA GLU A 26 -13.23 0.98 -2.40
C GLU A 26 -13.07 2.24 -1.57
N ASP A 27 -13.22 2.11 -0.25
CA ASP A 27 -12.97 3.24 0.64
C ASP A 27 -11.53 3.72 0.53
N ASP A 28 -10.59 2.78 0.51
CA ASP A 28 -9.19 3.14 0.39
C ASP A 28 -8.90 3.82 -0.95
N ILE A 29 -9.51 3.32 -2.03
CA ILE A 29 -9.34 3.94 -3.33
C ILE A 29 -9.86 5.37 -3.30
N SER A 30 -11.00 5.58 -2.65
CA SER A 30 -11.57 6.92 -2.54
C SER A 30 -10.63 7.85 -1.78
N GLU A 31 -10.02 7.35 -0.71
CA GLU A 31 -9.10 8.17 0.06
C GLU A 31 -7.85 8.51 -0.74
N ILE A 32 -7.35 7.56 -1.50
CA ILE A 32 -6.19 7.82 -2.35
C ILE A 32 -6.53 8.87 -3.39
N LYS A 33 -7.69 8.74 -4.02
CA LYS A 33 -8.12 9.73 -5.01
C LYS A 33 -8.24 11.12 -4.38
N HIS A 34 -8.79 11.17 -3.18
CA HIS A 34 -8.92 12.45 -2.48
C HIS A 34 -7.55 13.05 -2.20
N PHE A 35 -6.62 12.22 -1.73
CA PHE A 35 -5.25 12.66 -1.47
C PHE A 35 -4.64 13.29 -2.73
N LEU A 36 -4.81 12.61 -3.87
CA LEU A 36 -4.24 13.11 -5.12
C LEU A 36 -4.88 14.41 -5.56
N GLN A 37 -6.19 14.56 -5.32
CA GLN A 37 -6.88 15.79 -5.67
C GLN A 37 -6.42 16.97 -4.81
N VAL A 38 -6.17 16.68 -3.53
CA VAL A 38 -5.78 17.73 -2.60
C VAL A 38 -4.40 18.28 -2.92
N THR A 39 -3.52 17.47 -3.48
CA THR A 39 -2.19 17.96 -3.85
C THR A 39 -2.28 19.07 -4.89
N GLY A 40 -3.32 19.06 -5.71
CA GLY A 40 -3.52 20.11 -6.69
C GLY A 40 -2.58 20.07 -7.88
N GLU A 41 -1.82 19.01 -8.03
CA GLU A 41 -0.87 18.90 -9.13
C GLU A 41 -1.53 18.20 -10.31
N ARG A 42 -1.21 18.66 -11.50
CA ARG A 42 -1.78 18.06 -12.71
C ARG A 42 -1.21 16.68 -12.96
N GLU A 43 0.08 16.53 -12.72
CA GLU A 43 0.73 15.25 -12.85
C GLU A 43 1.36 14.88 -11.53
N ILE A 44 1.06 13.69 -11.06
CA ILE A 44 1.59 13.23 -9.79
C ILE A 44 2.54 12.07 -10.07
N PRO A 45 3.77 12.15 -9.60
CA PRO A 45 4.74 11.07 -9.84
C PRO A 45 4.21 9.73 -9.38
N SER A 46 4.51 8.69 -10.14
CA SER A 46 4.12 7.34 -9.75
C SER A 46 4.62 6.99 -8.37
N LYS A 47 5.80 7.49 -8.02
CA LYS A 47 6.36 7.23 -6.70
C LYS A 47 5.46 7.76 -5.60
N THR A 48 4.93 8.96 -5.79
CA THR A 48 4.04 9.55 -4.79
C THR A 48 2.76 8.72 -4.64
N ILE A 49 2.20 8.29 -5.77
CA ILE A 49 1.01 7.46 -5.74
C ILE A 49 1.30 6.15 -5.04
N GLY A 50 2.41 5.52 -5.39
CA GLY A 50 2.77 4.24 -4.78
C GLY A 50 2.99 4.35 -3.29
N GLU A 51 3.60 5.43 -2.84
CA GLU A 51 3.83 5.61 -1.41
C GLU A 51 2.53 5.81 -0.66
N GLU A 52 1.59 6.51 -1.26
CA GLU A 52 0.28 6.67 -0.62
C GLU A 52 -0.46 5.34 -0.54
N VAL A 53 -0.38 4.53 -1.61
CA VAL A 53 -0.96 3.20 -1.58
C VAL A 53 -0.34 2.37 -0.47
N MET A 54 0.97 2.42 -0.35
CA MET A 54 1.66 1.66 0.68
C MET A 54 1.25 2.11 2.07
N ARG A 55 1.07 3.41 2.27
CA ARG A 55 0.63 3.92 3.56
C ARG A 55 -0.75 3.36 3.91
N GLN A 56 -1.65 3.36 2.94
CA GLN A 56 -2.99 2.82 3.16
C GLN A 56 -2.94 1.33 3.47
N LEU A 57 -2.16 0.57 2.71
CA LEU A 57 -2.08 -0.86 2.91
C LEU A 57 -1.45 -1.22 4.24
N ARG A 58 -0.48 -0.44 4.68
CA ARG A 58 0.18 -0.71 5.94
C ARG A 58 -0.82 -0.69 7.10
N GLU A 59 -1.77 0.20 7.05
CA GLU A 59 -2.79 0.29 8.07
C GLU A 59 -3.87 -0.76 7.89
N LEU A 60 -4.08 -1.20 6.66
CA LEU A 60 -5.17 -2.09 6.34
C LEU A 60 -4.82 -3.55 6.57
N ASP A 61 -3.66 -3.97 6.09
CA ASP A 61 -3.28 -5.40 6.15
C ASP A 61 -1.79 -5.53 5.91
N ALA A 62 -1.09 -6.06 6.90
CA ALA A 62 0.37 -6.15 6.84
C ALA A 62 0.85 -7.06 5.72
N VAL A 63 0.15 -8.16 5.46
CA VAL A 63 0.56 -9.08 4.41
C VAL A 63 0.42 -8.40 3.05
N ALA A 64 -0.69 -7.70 2.84
CA ALA A 64 -0.90 -7.00 1.58
C ALA A 64 0.15 -5.91 1.39
N TYR A 65 0.52 -5.22 2.49
CA TYR A 65 1.56 -4.22 2.41
C TYR A 65 2.87 -4.80 1.91
N VAL A 66 3.28 -5.94 2.47
CA VAL A 66 4.54 -6.56 2.06
C VAL A 66 4.47 -7.01 0.60
N ARG A 67 3.34 -7.60 0.21
CA ARG A 67 3.16 -8.02 -1.18
C ARG A 67 3.31 -6.86 -2.15
N PHE A 68 2.62 -5.76 -1.85
CA PHE A 68 2.66 -4.59 -2.72
C PHE A 68 4.05 -3.99 -2.74
N ALA A 69 4.69 -3.87 -1.58
CA ALA A 69 6.02 -3.28 -1.50
C ALA A 69 7.04 -4.10 -2.26
N SER A 70 6.89 -5.43 -2.25
CA SER A 70 7.83 -6.30 -2.97
C SER A 70 7.83 -6.01 -4.46
N VAL A 71 6.66 -5.68 -5.01
CA VAL A 71 6.56 -5.38 -6.43
C VAL A 71 6.92 -3.93 -6.70
N TYR A 72 6.38 -3.04 -5.89
CA TYR A 72 6.51 -1.61 -6.16
C TYR A 72 7.94 -1.11 -5.94
N ARG A 73 8.54 -1.50 -4.84
CA ARG A 73 9.84 -0.94 -4.48
C ARG A 73 11.00 -1.66 -5.12
N SER A 74 10.79 -2.88 -5.58
CA SER A 74 11.88 -3.67 -6.14
C SER A 74 13.05 -3.70 -5.17
N PHE A 75 12.83 -4.28 -4.01
CA PHE A 75 13.86 -4.33 -2.97
C PHE A 75 15.19 -4.74 -3.58
N GLU A 76 16.22 -3.95 -3.32
CA GLU A 76 17.52 -4.17 -3.95
C GLU A 76 18.25 -5.33 -3.30
N ASP A 77 18.02 -5.57 -2.02
CA ASP A 77 18.68 -6.68 -1.37
C ASP A 77 17.87 -7.13 -0.17
N ILE A 78 18.35 -8.21 0.43
CA ILE A 78 17.66 -8.82 1.55
C ILE A 78 17.61 -7.89 2.77
N SER A 79 18.63 -7.05 2.90
CA SER A 79 18.66 -6.12 4.03
C SER A 79 17.49 -5.17 4.01
N GLU A 80 17.16 -4.61 2.84
CA GLU A 80 16.03 -3.71 2.71
C GLU A 80 14.72 -4.41 3.04
N PHE A 81 14.58 -5.63 2.51
CA PHE A 81 13.38 -6.41 2.77
C PHE A 81 13.24 -6.70 4.25
N GLN A 82 14.35 -7.08 4.88
CA GLN A 82 14.35 -7.39 6.30
C GLN A 82 13.98 -6.16 7.13
N ALA A 83 14.46 -4.98 6.71
CA ALA A 83 14.15 -3.76 7.41
C ALA A 83 12.66 -3.45 7.36
N GLU A 84 12.02 -3.71 6.21
CA GLU A 84 10.57 -3.50 6.11
C GLU A 84 9.81 -4.46 7.00
N LEU A 85 10.24 -5.71 7.06
CA LEU A 85 9.59 -6.68 7.94
C LEU A 85 9.74 -6.27 9.40
N ASN A 86 10.92 -5.76 9.76
CA ASN A 86 11.14 -5.33 11.12
C ASN A 86 10.25 -4.15 11.50
N LYS A 87 10.03 -3.24 10.56
CA LYS A 87 9.12 -2.12 10.80
C LYS A 87 7.71 -2.62 11.07
N LEU A 88 7.25 -3.58 10.31
CA LEU A 88 5.93 -4.15 10.51
C LEU A 88 5.81 -4.80 11.87
N ASN A 89 6.84 -5.54 12.26
CA ASN A 89 6.83 -6.18 13.56
C ASN A 89 6.79 -5.16 14.69
N ALA A 90 7.55 -4.08 14.56
CA ALA A 90 7.55 -3.04 15.57
C ALA A 90 6.20 -2.36 15.68
N ASP A 91 5.56 -2.13 14.54
CA ASP A 91 4.26 -1.47 14.52
C ASP A 91 3.16 -2.32 15.14
N GLN A 92 3.26 -3.62 14.96
CA GLN A 92 2.21 -4.51 15.41
C GLN A 92 2.46 -5.06 16.79
N GLY A 93 3.55 -4.80 17.21
CA GLY A 93 3.79 -5.20 18.16
C GLY A 93 3.97 -5.53 19.35
N ASP A 94 3.79 -5.61 19.56
CA ASP A 94 3.92 -5.94 20.34
C ASP A 94 3.54 -6.83 20.96
N SER A 95 3.11 -7.05 20.87
CA SER A 95 2.57 -7.88 21.34
C SER A 95 2.99 -8.98 21.75
N THR A 96 3.49 -9.22 21.94
CA THR A 96 3.81 -10.26 22.19
C THR A 96 4.31 -10.69 22.94
N ASP A 97 4.34 -10.61 23.26
CA ASP A 97 4.70 -11.16 23.80
C ASP A 97 4.84 -11.54 24.14
#